data_8dd564eb144ebee4c990f98678fc9c52
#
_entry.id   8dd564eb144ebee4c990f98678fc9c52
#
_cell.length_a   1.000
_cell.length_b   1.000
_cell.length_c   1.000
_cell.angle_alpha   90.00
_cell.angle_beta   90.00
_cell.angle_gamma   90.00
#
_symmetry.space_group_name_H-M   'P 1'
#
loop_
_entity.id
_entity.type
_entity.pdbx_description
1 polymer ?
#
loop_
_entity_poly.entity_id
_entity_poly.type
_entity_poly.pdbx_seq_one_letter_code
_entity_poly.pdbx_strand_id
1 'polypeptide(L)'
;MKKIFTLFVALFCTVAMFAQGTKGMFEFADKDGNVVPNGSTLTKTEVEKSGKRLQINTGLFVKPVKTELNGEKLGAKLRVEVTNLDHGTIQYCLLGSCRAVSEKGTFNSTSDFVKTLDDLATEWIMGTDKEGKALKGEATVKLTLVACKRVSLGLDEYDIEQFEWQEVGDCSSVTVKFVYDGTTAINGVTDNANATVVARYAADGTRLSAPQKGLNIVKLSNGKTVKYIK
;
A
#
# COMPACT_ATOMS: atom_id res chain seq x y z
N MET A 1 36.29 11.07 -33.28
CA MET A 1 35.17 11.64 -32.52
C MET A 1 33.78 11.13 -32.94
N LYS A 2 33.50 10.82 -34.20
CA LYS A 2 32.16 10.30 -34.65
C LYS A 2 31.80 8.91 -34.14
N LYS A 3 32.76 8.01 -33.90
CA LYS A 3 32.50 6.61 -33.46
C LYS A 3 32.09 6.48 -31.97
N ILE A 4 32.54 7.40 -31.14
CA ILE A 4 32.21 7.41 -29.69
C ILE A 4 30.76 7.89 -29.45
N PHE A 5 30.28 8.82 -30.29
CA PHE A 5 28.92 9.34 -30.21
C PHE A 5 27.87 8.29 -30.54
N THR A 6 28.15 7.42 -31.53
CA THR A 6 27.26 6.34 -31.95
C THR A 6 27.13 5.25 -30.87
N LEU A 7 28.21 4.98 -30.12
CA LEU A 7 28.18 4.00 -29.04
C LEU A 7 27.35 4.52 -27.82
N PHE A 8 27.42 5.82 -27.53
CA PHE A 8 26.63 6.43 -26.44
C PHE A 8 25.13 6.46 -26.75
N VAL A 9 24.74 6.73 -28.01
CA VAL A 9 23.34 6.72 -28.45
C VAL A 9 22.77 5.30 -28.43
N ALA A 10 23.54 4.29 -28.81
CA ALA A 10 23.10 2.89 -28.74
C ALA A 10 22.91 2.39 -27.30
N LEU A 11 23.77 2.85 -26.37
CA LEU A 11 23.63 2.49 -24.94
C LEU A 11 22.40 3.13 -24.31
N PHE A 12 22.05 4.38 -24.68
CA PHE A 12 20.84 5.05 -24.20
C PHE A 12 19.55 4.42 -24.75
N CYS A 13 19.55 3.96 -25.99
CA CYS A 13 18.39 3.30 -26.59
C CYS A 13 18.08 1.93 -25.96
N THR A 14 19.09 1.19 -25.50
CA THR A 14 18.88 -0.13 -24.86
C THR A 14 18.23 -0.02 -23.49
N VAL A 15 18.57 0.99 -22.68
CA VAL A 15 17.94 1.22 -21.37
C VAL A 15 16.46 1.62 -21.51
N ALA A 16 16.11 2.40 -22.54
CA ALA A 16 14.73 2.82 -22.77
C ALA A 16 13.81 1.66 -23.23
N MET A 17 14.35 0.68 -23.97
CA MET A 17 13.56 -0.48 -24.43
C MET A 17 13.24 -1.46 -23.28
N PHE A 18 14.11 -1.61 -22.28
CA PHE A 18 13.83 -2.45 -21.13
C PHE A 18 12.73 -1.86 -20.23
N ALA A 19 12.69 -0.54 -20.05
CA ALA A 19 11.69 0.13 -19.22
C ALA A 19 10.25 0.01 -19.78
N GLN A 20 10.07 -0.18 -21.08
CA GLN A 20 8.73 -0.40 -21.67
C GLN A 20 8.26 -1.85 -21.53
N GLY A 21 9.16 -2.83 -21.43
CA GLY A 21 8.84 -4.25 -21.35
C GLY A 21 8.33 -4.71 -19.98
N THR A 22 8.59 -3.95 -18.91
CA THR A 22 8.24 -4.33 -17.52
C THR A 22 6.91 -3.76 -17.03
N LYS A 23 6.33 -2.78 -17.74
CA LYS A 23 5.04 -2.18 -17.39
C LYS A 23 3.94 -3.23 -17.29
N GLY A 24 3.20 -3.24 -16.17
CA GLY A 24 2.11 -4.17 -15.93
C GLY A 24 2.55 -5.62 -15.66
N MET A 25 3.84 -5.91 -15.46
CA MET A 25 4.28 -7.25 -15.07
C MET A 25 3.89 -7.58 -13.63
N PHE A 26 4.06 -6.59 -12.74
CA PHE A 26 3.57 -6.61 -11.38
C PHE A 26 2.69 -5.39 -11.16
N GLU A 27 1.51 -5.60 -10.58
CA GLU A 27 0.52 -4.55 -10.37
C GLU A 27 0.14 -4.47 -8.90
N PHE A 28 -0.22 -3.26 -8.44
CA PHE A 28 -0.88 -3.10 -7.17
C PHE A 28 -2.34 -3.54 -7.31
N ALA A 29 -2.83 -4.26 -6.30
CA ALA A 29 -4.21 -4.72 -6.24
C ALA A 29 -4.79 -4.56 -4.82
N ASP A 30 -6.11 -4.69 -4.70
CA ASP A 30 -6.77 -4.89 -3.41
C ASP A 30 -6.73 -6.37 -2.99
N LYS A 31 -7.30 -6.68 -1.82
CA LYS A 31 -7.38 -8.05 -1.28
C LYS A 31 -8.16 -9.03 -2.17
N ASP A 32 -9.04 -8.53 -3.03
CA ASP A 32 -9.86 -9.32 -3.95
C ASP A 32 -9.19 -9.48 -5.33
N GLY A 33 -7.99 -8.91 -5.50
CA GLY A 33 -7.19 -8.96 -6.73
C GLY A 33 -7.61 -7.97 -7.80
N ASN A 34 -8.47 -6.98 -7.47
CA ASN A 34 -8.79 -5.89 -8.38
C ASN A 34 -7.61 -4.94 -8.49
N VAL A 35 -7.21 -4.65 -9.71
CA VAL A 35 -6.02 -3.82 -9.99
C VAL A 35 -6.27 -2.37 -9.58
N VAL A 36 -5.32 -1.80 -8.85
CA VAL A 36 -5.25 -0.38 -8.56
C VAL A 36 -4.57 0.32 -9.75
N PRO A 37 -5.20 1.32 -10.38
CA PRO A 37 -4.65 1.97 -11.56
C PRO A 37 -3.26 2.55 -11.31
N ASN A 38 -2.34 2.31 -12.25
CA ASN A 38 -0.98 2.86 -12.19
C ASN A 38 -0.98 4.39 -12.11
N GLY A 39 -0.18 4.94 -11.21
CA GLY A 39 -0.06 6.38 -10.98
C GLY A 39 -1.19 6.99 -10.14
N SER A 40 -2.13 6.18 -9.63
CA SER A 40 -3.22 6.68 -8.79
C SER A 40 -2.73 7.19 -7.43
N THR A 41 -3.55 8.04 -6.82
CA THR A 41 -3.35 8.51 -5.44
C THR A 41 -4.48 7.96 -4.56
N LEU A 42 -4.11 7.30 -3.47
CA LEU A 42 -5.00 6.75 -2.46
C LEU A 42 -4.89 7.59 -1.19
N THR A 43 -6.02 7.94 -0.58
CA THR A 43 -6.03 8.56 0.76
C THR A 43 -6.52 7.54 1.77
N LYS A 44 -5.77 7.33 2.85
CA LYS A 44 -6.04 6.37 3.91
C LYS A 44 -6.17 7.09 5.26
N THR A 45 -7.27 6.83 5.94
CA THR A 45 -7.63 7.51 7.21
C THR A 45 -8.07 6.54 8.30
N GLU A 46 -8.27 5.26 7.95
CA GLU A 46 -8.75 4.25 8.88
C GLU A 46 -7.65 3.81 9.83
N VAL A 47 -7.83 4.11 11.11
CA VAL A 47 -6.88 3.74 12.15
C VAL A 47 -7.17 2.33 12.64
N GLU A 48 -6.16 1.50 12.63
CA GLU A 48 -6.18 0.16 13.18
C GLU A 48 -5.31 0.09 14.44
N LYS A 49 -5.71 -0.78 15.37
CA LYS A 49 -4.92 -1.06 16.57
C LYS A 49 -4.30 -2.45 16.46
N SER A 50 -2.98 -2.50 16.38
CA SER A 50 -2.20 -3.73 16.41
C SER A 50 -1.41 -3.82 17.72
N GLY A 51 -1.94 -4.53 18.72
CA GLY A 51 -1.38 -4.54 20.07
C GLY A 51 -1.41 -3.15 20.71
N LYS A 52 -0.23 -2.58 20.97
CA LYS A 52 -0.08 -1.20 21.50
C LYS A 52 0.14 -0.15 20.40
N ARG A 53 0.28 -0.57 19.13
CA ARG A 53 0.53 0.34 18.02
C ARG A 53 -0.79 0.82 17.41
N LEU A 54 -0.80 2.08 17.00
CA LEU A 54 -1.86 2.68 16.21
C LEU A 54 -1.29 2.92 14.81
N GLN A 55 -1.94 2.40 13.80
CA GLN A 55 -1.45 2.41 12.42
C GLN A 55 -2.57 2.63 11.42
N ILE A 56 -2.19 3.10 10.24
CA ILE A 56 -3.07 3.17 9.08
C ILE A 56 -2.46 2.31 7.99
N ASN A 57 -3.19 1.29 7.54
CA ASN A 57 -2.74 0.33 6.54
C ASN A 57 -3.14 0.78 5.13
N THR A 58 -2.32 0.49 4.13
CA THR A 58 -2.67 0.74 2.72
C THR A 58 -3.72 -0.25 2.20
N GLY A 59 -3.73 -1.48 2.70
CA GLY A 59 -4.53 -2.58 2.16
C GLY A 59 -4.15 -2.93 0.72
N LEU A 60 -2.88 -2.72 0.34
CA LEU A 60 -2.37 -3.02 -0.99
C LEU A 60 -1.71 -4.39 -1.03
N PHE A 61 -1.89 -5.05 -2.15
CA PHE A 61 -1.31 -6.33 -2.52
C PHE A 61 -0.46 -6.18 -3.77
N VAL A 62 0.53 -7.06 -3.95
CA VAL A 62 1.23 -7.24 -5.21
C VAL A 62 0.58 -8.39 -5.98
N LYS A 63 0.20 -8.11 -7.23
CA LYS A 63 -0.39 -9.07 -8.17
C LYS A 63 0.60 -9.36 -9.29
N PRO A 64 1.09 -10.59 -9.44
CA PRO A 64 1.87 -10.98 -10.61
C PRO A 64 0.93 -11.14 -11.80
N VAL A 65 1.19 -10.44 -12.90
CA VAL A 65 0.45 -10.53 -14.17
C VAL A 65 1.28 -11.28 -15.20
N LYS A 66 2.56 -10.92 -15.31
CA LYS A 66 3.54 -11.58 -16.17
C LYS A 66 4.86 -11.65 -15.41
N THR A 67 5.38 -12.85 -15.21
CA THR A 67 6.57 -13.11 -14.39
C THR A 67 7.80 -13.49 -15.20
N GLU A 68 7.72 -13.38 -16.54
CA GLU A 68 8.82 -13.71 -17.45
C GLU A 68 8.96 -12.63 -18.53
N LEU A 69 10.20 -12.29 -18.86
CA LEU A 69 10.55 -11.39 -19.95
C LEU A 69 11.71 -12.00 -20.74
N ASN A 70 11.52 -12.20 -22.06
CA ASN A 70 12.52 -12.78 -22.96
C ASN A 70 13.05 -14.14 -22.49
N GLY A 71 12.19 -14.96 -21.85
CA GLY A 71 12.57 -16.28 -21.32
C GLY A 71 13.25 -16.25 -19.94
N GLU A 72 13.49 -15.06 -19.37
CA GLU A 72 14.01 -14.92 -18.01
C GLU A 72 12.89 -14.75 -17.00
N LYS A 73 12.93 -15.51 -15.90
CA LYS A 73 12.05 -15.31 -14.73
C LYS A 73 12.42 -14.04 -13.99
N LEU A 74 11.41 -13.21 -13.72
CA LEU A 74 11.56 -11.98 -12.97
C LEU A 74 10.91 -12.10 -11.59
N GLY A 75 11.59 -11.56 -10.60
CA GLY A 75 11.06 -11.22 -9.29
C GLY A 75 10.62 -9.76 -9.23
N ALA A 76 10.10 -9.37 -8.08
CA ALA A 76 9.74 -7.99 -7.78
C ALA A 76 10.43 -7.49 -6.52
N LYS A 77 10.62 -6.18 -6.43
CA LYS A 77 10.89 -5.47 -5.20
C LYS A 77 9.97 -4.25 -5.08
N LEU A 78 9.76 -3.79 -3.87
CA LEU A 78 9.04 -2.58 -3.57
C LEU A 78 10.03 -1.44 -3.31
N ARG A 79 9.98 -0.39 -4.14
CA ARG A 79 10.64 0.89 -3.88
C ARG A 79 9.65 1.81 -3.19
N VAL A 80 10.06 2.37 -2.04
CA VAL A 80 9.25 3.25 -1.19
C VAL A 80 9.92 4.60 -1.13
N GLU A 81 9.29 5.62 -1.68
CA GLU A 81 9.73 7.00 -1.60
C GLU A 81 8.86 7.73 -0.56
N VAL A 82 9.41 8.01 0.61
CA VAL A 82 8.75 8.77 1.68
C VAL A 82 8.93 10.26 1.40
N THR A 83 7.88 10.91 0.91
CA THR A 83 7.92 12.33 0.52
C THR A 83 7.45 13.26 1.62
N ASN A 84 6.54 12.79 2.48
CA ASN A 84 6.16 13.46 3.72
C ASN A 84 6.05 12.45 4.88
N LEU A 85 6.49 12.87 6.07
CA LEU A 85 6.36 12.13 7.31
C LEU A 85 6.42 13.11 8.46
N ASP A 86 5.27 13.44 9.04
CA ASP A 86 5.21 14.39 10.16
C ASP A 86 5.75 13.76 11.44
N HIS A 87 5.48 12.48 11.65
CA HIS A 87 5.97 11.68 12.78
C HIS A 87 5.76 10.19 12.53
N GLY A 88 6.26 9.36 13.44
CA GLY A 88 6.06 7.91 13.41
C GLY A 88 6.98 7.22 12.42
N THR A 89 6.51 6.11 11.85
CA THR A 89 7.33 5.21 11.05
C THR A 89 6.52 4.64 9.88
N ILE A 90 7.09 4.61 8.70
CA ILE A 90 6.56 3.83 7.58
C ILE A 90 7.15 2.42 7.67
N GLN A 91 6.30 1.43 7.88
CA GLN A 91 6.65 0.02 7.75
C GLN A 91 6.16 -0.47 6.39
N TYR A 92 6.96 -1.28 5.72
CA TYR A 92 6.60 -1.91 4.45
C TYR A 92 7.19 -3.30 4.35
N CYS A 93 6.41 -4.21 3.80
CA CYS A 93 6.78 -5.61 3.63
C CYS A 93 6.56 -6.05 2.18
N LEU A 94 7.40 -6.96 1.72
CA LEU A 94 7.19 -7.73 0.50
C LEU A 94 7.56 -9.19 0.80
N LEU A 95 6.64 -10.12 0.55
CA LEU A 95 6.84 -11.57 0.77
C LEU A 95 7.37 -11.89 2.17
N GLY A 96 6.83 -11.25 3.20
CA GLY A 96 7.20 -11.46 4.60
C GLY A 96 8.50 -10.78 5.04
N SER A 97 9.27 -10.16 4.14
CA SER A 97 10.45 -9.37 4.48
C SER A 97 10.05 -7.92 4.73
N CYS A 98 10.13 -7.49 5.98
CA CYS A 98 9.69 -6.18 6.43
C CYS A 98 10.85 -5.24 6.75
N ARG A 99 10.63 -3.95 6.48
CA ARG A 99 11.51 -2.83 6.88
C ARG A 99 10.69 -1.70 7.44
N ALA A 100 11.32 -0.87 8.28
CA ALA A 100 10.69 0.30 8.87
C ALA A 100 11.65 1.49 8.76
N VAL A 101 11.10 2.66 8.42
CA VAL A 101 11.86 3.91 8.23
C VAL A 101 11.12 5.06 8.90
N SER A 102 11.87 5.96 9.55
CA SER A 102 11.32 7.11 10.28
C SER A 102 11.80 8.45 9.71
N GLU A 103 12.22 8.46 8.44
CA GLU A 103 12.73 9.64 7.75
C GLU A 103 12.25 9.68 6.30
N LYS A 104 12.33 10.86 5.68
CA LYS A 104 12.07 11.05 4.25
C LYS A 104 13.24 10.48 3.44
N GLY A 105 12.94 9.91 2.29
CA GLY A 105 13.95 9.32 1.42
C GLY A 105 13.41 8.22 0.55
N THR A 106 14.31 7.55 -0.18
CA THR A 106 13.99 6.41 -1.03
C THR A 106 14.59 5.14 -0.46
N PHE A 107 13.76 4.16 -0.25
CA PHE A 107 14.10 2.88 0.37
C PHE A 107 13.61 1.72 -0.50
N ASN A 108 14.22 0.55 -0.33
CA ASN A 108 13.84 -0.63 -1.09
C ASN A 108 13.60 -1.82 -0.15
N SER A 109 12.63 -2.66 -0.50
CA SER A 109 12.52 -4.01 0.08
C SER A 109 13.63 -4.92 -0.45
N THR A 110 13.72 -6.12 0.08
CA THR A 110 14.38 -7.25 -0.61
C THR A 110 13.62 -7.55 -1.91
N SER A 111 14.29 -8.25 -2.83
CA SER A 111 13.67 -8.76 -4.06
C SER A 111 13.37 -10.25 -3.90
N ASP A 112 12.26 -10.72 -4.46
CA ASP A 112 11.95 -12.16 -4.55
C ASP A 112 10.94 -12.44 -5.65
N PHE A 113 10.70 -13.73 -5.94
CA PHE A 113 9.72 -14.19 -6.92
C PHE A 113 8.30 -14.15 -6.35
N VAL A 114 7.48 -13.27 -6.88
CA VAL A 114 6.05 -13.18 -6.56
C VAL A 114 5.29 -14.23 -7.37
N LYS A 115 4.69 -15.21 -6.69
CA LYS A 115 3.98 -16.33 -7.35
C LYS A 115 2.47 -16.16 -7.39
N THR A 116 1.91 -15.50 -6.38
CA THR A 116 0.47 -15.30 -6.20
C THR A 116 0.21 -13.88 -5.74
N LEU A 117 -1.07 -13.51 -5.60
CA LEU A 117 -1.45 -12.28 -4.90
C LEU A 117 -0.90 -12.33 -3.47
N ASP A 118 -0.10 -11.34 -3.07
CA ASP A 118 0.54 -11.28 -1.76
C ASP A 118 0.39 -9.90 -1.11
N ASP A 119 0.20 -9.88 0.21
CA ASP A 119 0.03 -8.64 0.98
C ASP A 119 1.35 -7.86 1.07
N LEU A 120 1.28 -6.58 0.77
CA LEU A 120 2.43 -5.68 0.89
C LEU A 120 2.61 -5.15 2.31
N ALA A 121 1.63 -5.29 3.20
CA ALA A 121 1.62 -4.83 4.58
C ALA A 121 2.34 -3.48 4.76
N THR A 122 1.98 -2.50 3.90
CA THR A 122 2.55 -1.16 3.98
C THR A 122 1.66 -0.28 4.84
N GLU A 123 2.23 0.30 5.89
CA GLU A 123 1.48 1.00 6.92
C GLU A 123 2.26 2.20 7.49
N TRP A 124 1.51 3.23 7.92
CA TRP A 124 2.04 4.29 8.75
C TRP A 124 1.74 3.99 10.20
N ILE A 125 2.76 3.67 10.98
CA ILE A 125 2.72 3.51 12.43
C ILE A 125 2.87 4.90 13.02
N MET A 126 1.80 5.42 13.63
CA MET A 126 1.75 6.77 14.17
C MET A 126 2.62 6.92 15.42
N GLY A 127 3.21 8.09 15.59
CA GLY A 127 3.79 8.51 16.85
C GLY A 127 2.71 8.73 17.91
N THR A 128 3.08 8.61 19.19
CA THR A 128 2.18 8.84 20.30
C THR A 128 2.73 9.92 21.23
N ASP A 129 1.83 10.60 21.94
CA ASP A 129 2.18 11.48 23.04
C ASP A 129 2.62 10.68 24.28
N LYS A 130 2.91 11.40 25.38
CA LYS A 130 3.33 10.81 26.67
C LYS A 130 2.27 9.93 27.30
N GLU A 131 1.01 10.11 26.91
CA GLU A 131 -0.16 9.36 27.40
C GLU A 131 -0.47 8.16 26.50
N GLY A 132 0.29 7.96 25.42
CA GLY A 132 0.11 6.88 24.46
C GLY A 132 -1.01 7.12 23.44
N LYS A 133 -1.50 8.37 23.31
CA LYS A 133 -2.48 8.77 22.31
C LYS A 133 -1.76 9.08 20.99
N ALA A 134 -2.32 8.65 19.84
CA ALA A 134 -1.78 8.97 18.54
C ALA A 134 -1.72 10.48 18.30
N LEU A 135 -0.60 10.92 17.76
CA LEU A 135 -0.42 12.31 17.31
C LEU A 135 -1.14 12.52 15.98
N LYS A 136 -1.77 13.70 15.82
CA LYS A 136 -2.32 14.13 14.53
C LYS A 136 -1.20 14.38 13.54
N GLY A 137 -1.44 14.11 12.26
CA GLY A 137 -0.45 14.36 11.23
C GLY A 137 -0.75 13.64 9.93
N GLU A 138 0.21 13.73 9.03
CA GLU A 138 0.14 13.15 7.70
C GLU A 138 1.46 12.43 7.36
N ALA A 139 1.35 11.41 6.53
CA ALA A 139 2.49 10.82 5.84
C ALA A 139 2.13 10.59 4.38
N THR A 140 3.10 10.75 3.48
CA THR A 140 2.92 10.49 2.05
C THR A 140 4.06 9.64 1.54
N VAL A 141 3.70 8.54 0.89
CA VAL A 141 4.65 7.63 0.27
C VAL A 141 4.26 7.38 -1.18
N LYS A 142 5.27 7.32 -2.06
CA LYS A 142 5.10 6.76 -3.39
C LYS A 142 5.68 5.35 -3.38
N LEU A 143 4.86 4.39 -3.74
CA LEU A 143 5.20 2.99 -3.85
C LEU A 143 5.40 2.65 -5.32
N THR A 144 6.49 1.96 -5.66
CA THR A 144 6.76 1.50 -7.02
C THR A 144 7.16 0.03 -6.98
N LEU A 145 6.45 -0.80 -7.73
CA LEU A 145 6.86 -2.18 -7.99
C LEU A 145 7.90 -2.18 -9.11
N VAL A 146 9.04 -2.79 -8.84
CA VAL A 146 10.19 -2.85 -9.76
C VAL A 146 10.46 -4.31 -10.09
N ALA A 147 10.48 -4.64 -11.38
CA ALA A 147 10.91 -5.96 -11.85
C ALA A 147 12.41 -6.12 -11.66
N CYS A 148 12.81 -7.28 -11.16
CA CYS A 148 14.20 -7.63 -10.92
C CYS A 148 14.52 -8.99 -11.53
N LYS A 149 15.71 -9.14 -12.11
CA LYS A 149 16.24 -10.44 -12.54
C LYS A 149 17.28 -10.94 -11.55
N ARG A 150 17.35 -12.25 -11.41
CA ARG A 150 18.36 -12.93 -10.61
C ARG A 150 19.58 -13.23 -11.47
N VAL A 151 20.73 -12.74 -11.09
CA VAL A 151 21.98 -12.92 -11.82
C VAL A 151 22.93 -13.76 -10.97
N SER A 152 23.49 -14.82 -11.56
CA SER A 152 24.49 -15.65 -10.88
C SER A 152 25.81 -14.91 -10.75
N LEU A 153 26.40 -14.99 -9.58
CA LEU A 153 27.74 -14.50 -9.27
C LEU A 153 28.80 -15.63 -9.27
N GLY A 154 28.36 -16.86 -9.59
CA GLY A 154 29.19 -18.06 -9.51
C GLY A 154 29.05 -18.80 -8.20
N LEU A 155 29.92 -19.77 -7.97
CA LEU A 155 29.94 -20.57 -6.75
C LEU A 155 30.84 -19.90 -5.68
N ASP A 156 30.42 -20.01 -4.43
CA ASP A 156 31.25 -19.61 -3.29
C ASP A 156 32.29 -20.71 -2.91
N GLU A 157 32.99 -20.51 -1.80
CA GLU A 157 33.99 -21.45 -1.29
C GLU A 157 33.42 -22.82 -0.84
N TYR A 158 32.08 -22.94 -0.76
CA TYR A 158 31.37 -24.16 -0.40
C TYR A 158 30.59 -24.77 -1.58
N ASP A 159 30.92 -24.40 -2.81
CA ASP A 159 30.21 -24.78 -4.05
C ASP A 159 28.72 -24.39 -4.06
N ILE A 160 28.34 -23.35 -3.32
CA ILE A 160 26.97 -22.81 -3.28
C ILE A 160 26.86 -21.63 -4.27
N GLU A 161 25.91 -21.73 -5.21
CA GLU A 161 25.70 -20.68 -6.21
C GLU A 161 25.19 -19.40 -5.53
N GLN A 162 25.93 -18.30 -5.74
CA GLN A 162 25.61 -16.98 -5.24
C GLN A 162 24.85 -16.18 -6.30
N PHE A 163 23.96 -15.31 -5.85
CA PHE A 163 23.10 -14.51 -6.73
C PHE A 163 22.96 -13.08 -6.24
N GLU A 164 22.78 -12.19 -7.19
CA GLU A 164 22.31 -10.84 -6.94
C GLU A 164 21.01 -10.54 -7.69
N TRP A 165 20.25 -9.58 -7.21
CA TRP A 165 19.08 -9.06 -7.89
C TRP A 165 19.40 -7.76 -8.60
N GLN A 166 19.24 -7.73 -9.93
CA GLN A 166 19.40 -6.55 -10.74
C GLN A 166 18.05 -6.00 -11.19
N GLU A 167 17.85 -4.69 -11.04
CA GLU A 167 16.64 -4.01 -11.52
C GLU A 167 16.56 -4.08 -13.05
N VAL A 168 15.36 -4.42 -13.55
CA VAL A 168 15.06 -4.44 -14.99
C VAL A 168 14.24 -3.21 -15.37
N GLY A 169 13.28 -2.83 -14.54
CA GLY A 169 12.48 -1.63 -14.76
C GLY A 169 11.24 -1.53 -13.85
N ASP A 170 10.65 -0.35 -13.85
CA ASP A 170 9.45 -0.05 -13.07
C ASP A 170 8.22 -0.69 -13.73
N CYS A 171 7.34 -1.30 -12.93
CA CYS A 171 6.12 -1.98 -13.38
C CYS A 171 4.88 -1.13 -13.17
N SER A 172 4.61 -0.76 -11.93
CA SER A 172 3.44 0.00 -11.49
C SER A 172 3.80 0.88 -10.31
N SER A 173 3.09 2.00 -10.13
CA SER A 173 3.28 2.90 -9.01
C SER A 173 1.95 3.40 -8.47
N VAL A 174 1.90 3.71 -7.16
CA VAL A 174 0.78 4.38 -6.49
C VAL A 174 1.34 5.36 -5.47
N THR A 175 0.62 6.48 -5.25
CA THR A 175 0.91 7.40 -4.15
C THR A 175 -0.11 7.16 -3.05
N VAL A 176 0.33 6.99 -1.81
CA VAL A 176 -0.55 6.85 -0.66
C VAL A 176 -0.35 8.03 0.28
N LYS A 177 -1.46 8.71 0.58
CA LYS A 177 -1.54 9.75 1.60
C LYS A 177 -2.23 9.16 2.83
N PHE A 178 -1.51 9.07 3.93
CA PHE A 178 -2.05 8.74 5.23
C PHE A 178 -2.41 10.04 5.95
N VAL A 179 -3.62 10.12 6.51
CA VAL A 179 -4.08 11.30 7.24
C VAL A 179 -4.75 10.87 8.53
N TYR A 180 -4.31 11.44 9.63
CA TYR A 180 -4.93 11.29 10.93
C TYR A 180 -5.18 12.65 11.57
N ASP A 181 -6.45 13.06 11.66
CA ASP A 181 -6.90 14.34 12.21
C ASP A 181 -7.19 14.31 13.73
N GLY A 182 -6.93 13.16 14.37
CA GLY A 182 -7.19 12.94 15.79
C GLY A 182 -8.61 12.46 16.09
N THR A 183 -9.42 12.25 15.06
CA THR A 183 -10.67 11.52 15.20
C THR A 183 -10.36 10.05 14.97
N THR A 184 -10.55 9.20 15.99
CA THR A 184 -10.67 7.76 15.73
C THR A 184 -11.98 7.61 14.97
N ALA A 185 -11.90 7.50 13.65
CA ALA A 185 -13.04 7.09 12.89
C ALA A 185 -13.35 5.65 13.29
N ILE A 186 -14.17 5.49 14.30
CA ILE A 186 -15.05 4.33 14.37
C ILE A 186 -15.85 4.46 13.07
N ASN A 187 -15.53 3.66 12.06
CA ASN A 187 -16.24 3.62 10.80
C ASN A 187 -17.73 3.64 11.07
N GLY A 188 -18.38 4.76 10.85
CA GLY A 188 -19.82 4.88 11.01
C GLY A 188 -20.38 6.23 11.44
N VAL A 189 -19.60 7.23 11.88
CA VAL A 189 -20.19 8.44 12.48
C VAL A 189 -19.87 9.76 11.76
N THR A 190 -18.82 9.89 10.97
CA THR A 190 -18.36 11.20 10.46
C THR A 190 -19.03 11.72 9.19
N ASP A 191 -19.75 10.91 8.41
CA ASP A 191 -20.50 11.39 7.25
C ASP A 191 -22.00 11.66 7.53
N ASN A 192 -22.39 11.77 8.78
CA ASN A 192 -23.78 11.94 9.16
C ASN A 192 -24.20 13.42 9.35
N ALA A 193 -23.27 14.37 9.24
CA ALA A 193 -23.58 15.79 9.47
C ALA A 193 -24.72 16.32 8.59
N ASN A 194 -24.96 15.71 7.42
CA ASN A 194 -26.07 16.06 6.50
C ASN A 194 -27.01 14.88 6.21
N ALA A 195 -26.85 13.74 6.88
CA ALA A 195 -27.67 12.56 6.62
C ALA A 195 -28.93 12.58 7.50
N THR A 196 -30.10 12.51 6.87
CA THR A 196 -31.39 12.44 7.55
C THR A 196 -31.79 11.01 7.86
N VAL A 197 -32.59 10.82 8.91
CA VAL A 197 -33.14 9.49 9.25
C VAL A 197 -34.24 9.13 8.27
N VAL A 198 -34.03 8.06 7.49
CA VAL A 198 -35.00 7.52 6.52
C VAL A 198 -35.94 6.50 7.18
N ALA A 199 -35.40 5.69 8.06
CA ALA A 199 -36.18 4.67 8.78
C ALA A 199 -35.53 4.35 10.13
N ARG A 200 -36.34 3.89 11.07
CA ARG A 200 -35.91 3.43 12.39
C ARG A 200 -36.59 2.09 12.69
N TYR A 201 -35.84 1.21 13.35
CA TYR A 201 -36.29 -0.14 13.70
C TYR A 201 -35.89 -0.48 15.14
N ALA A 202 -36.72 -1.28 15.81
CA ALA A 202 -36.38 -1.92 17.07
C ALA A 202 -35.46 -3.13 16.85
N ALA A 203 -35.00 -3.77 17.92
CA ALA A 203 -34.13 -4.94 17.87
C ALA A 203 -34.78 -6.15 17.15
N ASP A 204 -36.11 -6.28 17.20
CA ASP A 204 -36.91 -7.30 16.56
C ASP A 204 -37.22 -6.99 15.09
N GLY A 205 -36.75 -5.88 14.56
CA GLY A 205 -37.04 -5.45 13.19
C GLY A 205 -38.30 -4.63 13.00
N THR A 206 -39.09 -4.40 14.06
CA THR A 206 -40.30 -3.57 14.01
C THR A 206 -39.94 -2.11 13.68
N ARG A 207 -40.64 -1.52 12.70
CA ARG A 207 -40.42 -0.13 12.31
C ARG A 207 -40.95 0.84 13.37
N LEU A 208 -40.13 1.80 13.72
CA LEU A 208 -40.45 2.77 14.75
C LEU A 208 -40.64 4.18 14.16
N SER A 209 -41.63 4.92 14.62
CA SER A 209 -41.86 6.32 14.26
C SER A 209 -40.98 7.30 15.06
N ALA A 210 -40.55 6.92 16.27
CA ALA A 210 -39.71 7.70 17.15
C ALA A 210 -38.70 6.82 17.93
N PRO A 211 -37.61 7.41 18.50
CA PRO A 211 -36.68 6.66 19.35
C PRO A 211 -37.38 6.08 20.59
N GLN A 212 -37.19 4.80 20.84
CA GLN A 212 -37.70 4.10 22.03
C GLN A 212 -36.57 3.67 22.99
N LYS A 213 -36.91 3.34 24.23
CA LYS A 213 -35.97 2.77 25.21
C LYS A 213 -35.42 1.43 24.70
N GLY A 214 -34.11 1.24 24.82
CA GLY A 214 -33.39 0.06 24.33
C GLY A 214 -32.72 0.29 22.97
N LEU A 215 -32.45 -0.80 22.23
CA LEU A 215 -31.72 -0.74 20.95
C LEU A 215 -32.59 -0.13 19.85
N ASN A 216 -32.07 0.93 19.24
CA ASN A 216 -32.62 1.55 18.05
C ASN A 216 -31.67 1.32 16.85
N ILE A 217 -32.18 0.84 15.75
CA ILE A 217 -31.47 0.64 14.47
C ILE A 217 -31.98 1.69 13.50
N VAL A 218 -31.13 2.61 13.07
CA VAL A 218 -31.51 3.75 12.24
C VAL A 218 -30.87 3.65 10.86
N LYS A 219 -31.68 3.68 9.82
CA LYS A 219 -31.22 3.79 8.43
C LYS A 219 -31.20 5.26 8.02
N LEU A 220 -30.05 5.71 7.49
CA LEU A 220 -29.79 7.08 7.08
C LEU A 220 -29.94 7.25 5.56
N SER A 221 -30.14 8.50 5.11
CA SER A 221 -30.28 8.84 3.68
C SER A 221 -29.04 8.54 2.83
N ASN A 222 -27.87 8.46 3.45
CA ASN A 222 -26.61 8.03 2.80
C ASN A 222 -26.43 6.51 2.70
N GLY A 223 -27.48 5.71 2.99
CA GLY A 223 -27.47 4.26 2.95
C GLY A 223 -26.87 3.57 4.18
N LYS A 224 -26.25 4.32 5.10
CA LYS A 224 -25.67 3.74 6.32
C LYS A 224 -26.72 3.37 7.35
N THR A 225 -26.37 2.41 8.21
CA THR A 225 -27.20 1.97 9.34
C THR A 225 -26.45 2.21 10.65
N VAL A 226 -27.05 2.96 11.55
CA VAL A 226 -26.50 3.28 12.89
C VAL A 226 -27.31 2.54 13.95
N LYS A 227 -26.64 1.99 14.97
CA LYS A 227 -27.26 1.36 16.14
C LYS A 227 -26.89 2.15 17.37
N TYR A 228 -27.87 2.48 18.20
CA TYR A 228 -27.64 3.11 19.51
C TYR A 228 -28.67 2.65 20.53
N ILE A 229 -28.33 2.76 21.80
CA ILE A 229 -29.19 2.47 22.93
C ILE A 229 -29.68 3.81 23.51
N LYS A 230 -31.00 3.91 23.71
CA LYS A 230 -31.62 5.05 24.38
C LYS A 230 -32.03 4.68 25.79
#